data_b8c27d9a835b475781bd52e3e2affc57
#
_entry.id   b8c27d9a835b475781bd52e3e2affc57
#
_cell.length_a   1.000
_cell.length_b   1.000
_cell.length_c   1.000
_cell.angle_alpha   90.00
_cell.angle_beta   90.00
_cell.angle_gamma   90.00
#
_symmetry.space_group_name_H-M   'P 1'
#
loop_
_entity.id
_entity.type
_entity.pdbx_description
1 polymer ?
#
loop_
_entity_poly.entity_id
_entity_poly.type
_entity_poly.pdbx_seq_one_letter_code
_entity_poly.pdbx_strand_id
1 'polypeptide(L)' 'MIGYSIHLQKINKAADRKRFGVRFGRLCITKDISVIEITQQLGVSRQAVYNWFAGKSEPSKAMIERIRELYSV' A
#
# COMPACT_ATOMS: atom_id res chain seq x y z
N MET A 1 13.55 12.03 4.82
CA MET A 1 12.26 12.14 5.53
C MET A 1 11.20 11.31 4.82
N ILE A 2 10.45 10.54 5.59
CA ILE A 2 9.37 9.71 5.04
C ILE A 2 8.11 10.54 4.85
N GLY A 3 7.47 10.44 3.67
CA GLY A 3 6.24 11.17 3.37
C GLY A 3 4.97 10.61 4.02
N TYR A 4 5.07 9.52 4.80
CA TYR A 4 3.94 8.89 5.46
C TYR A 4 3.79 9.35 6.89
N SER A 5 2.53 9.53 7.34
CA SER A 5 2.28 9.90 8.73
C SER A 5 2.72 8.77 9.67
N ILE A 6 3.11 9.15 10.88
CA ILE A 6 3.46 8.17 11.92
C ILE A 6 2.25 7.28 12.23
N HIS A 7 1.05 7.85 12.20
CA HIS A 7 -0.18 7.10 12.45
C HIS A 7 -0.37 5.96 11.43
N LEU A 8 -0.21 6.26 10.14
CA LEU A 8 -0.35 5.23 9.10
C LEU A 8 0.75 4.19 9.20
N GLN A 9 1.98 4.60 9.51
CA GLN A 9 3.09 3.67 9.70
C GLN A 9 2.79 2.69 10.82
N LYS A 10 2.25 3.16 11.94
CA LYS A 10 1.89 2.30 13.08
C LYS A 10 0.76 1.33 12.73
N ILE A 11 -0.26 1.81 12.03
CA ILE A 11 -1.37 0.97 11.60
C ILE A 11 -0.86 -0.14 10.67
N ASN A 12 -0.03 0.22 9.70
CA ASN A 12 0.54 -0.76 8.77
C ASN A 12 1.40 -1.79 9.50
N LYS A 13 2.23 -1.34 10.44
CA LYS A 13 3.11 -2.23 11.19
C LYS A 13 2.33 -3.21 12.07
N ALA A 14 1.19 -2.78 12.60
CA ALA A 14 0.35 -3.63 13.45
C ALA A 14 -0.57 -4.56 12.64
N ALA A 15 -0.75 -4.31 11.35
CA ALA A 15 -1.64 -5.09 10.50
C ALA A 15 -1.04 -6.45 10.14
N ASP A 16 -1.90 -7.36 9.67
CA ASP A 16 -1.51 -8.73 9.33
C ASP A 16 -0.61 -8.75 8.08
N ARG A 17 0.64 -9.15 8.26
CA ARG A 17 1.64 -9.25 7.18
C ARG A 17 1.29 -10.28 6.11
N LYS A 18 0.36 -11.17 6.39
CA LYS A 18 -0.08 -12.16 5.40
C LYS A 18 -0.91 -11.54 4.31
N ARG A 19 -1.52 -10.37 4.58
CA ARG A 19 -2.29 -9.66 3.58
C ARG A 19 -1.38 -8.97 2.58
N PHE A 20 -1.70 -9.13 1.29
CA PHE A 20 -0.90 -8.54 0.22
C PHE A 20 -0.84 -7.02 0.33
N GLY A 21 -1.98 -6.37 0.60
CA GLY A 21 -2.02 -4.91 0.72
C GLY A 21 -1.14 -4.37 1.84
N VAL A 22 -1.04 -5.11 2.94
CA VAL A 22 -0.18 -4.75 4.06
C VAL A 22 1.29 -4.85 3.66
N ARG A 23 1.68 -5.91 2.97
CA ARG A 23 3.06 -6.06 2.48
C ARG A 23 3.42 -4.97 1.48
N PHE A 24 2.49 -4.66 0.58
CA PHE A 24 2.68 -3.57 -0.38
C PHE A 24 2.86 -2.23 0.34
N GLY A 25 2.03 -1.98 1.36
CA GLY A 25 2.16 -0.78 2.18
C GLY A 25 3.51 -0.66 2.86
N ARG A 26 3.99 -1.76 3.40
CA ARG A 26 5.31 -1.78 4.04
C ARG A 26 6.43 -1.46 3.07
N LEU A 27 6.36 -2.03 1.86
CA LEU A 27 7.32 -1.73 0.81
C LEU A 27 7.31 -0.24 0.46
N CYS A 28 6.11 0.32 0.25
CA CYS A 28 5.97 1.73 -0.13
C CYS A 28 6.46 2.66 0.97
N ILE A 29 6.17 2.36 2.22
CA ILE A 29 6.64 3.16 3.36
C ILE A 29 8.17 3.09 3.45
N THR A 30 8.73 1.89 3.33
CA THR A 30 10.18 1.68 3.41
C THR A 30 10.92 2.41 2.29
N LYS A 31 10.37 2.39 1.07
CA LYS A 31 10.99 3.05 -0.10
C LYS A 31 10.52 4.48 -0.29
N ASP A 32 9.68 4.98 0.58
CA ASP A 32 9.10 6.33 0.51
C ASP A 32 8.40 6.60 -0.82
N ILE A 33 7.65 5.62 -1.31
CA ILE A 33 6.80 5.79 -2.49
C ILE A 33 5.49 6.43 -2.02
N SER A 34 5.17 7.62 -2.53
CA SER A 34 4.02 8.38 -2.04
C SER A 34 2.68 7.75 -2.42
N VAL A 35 1.65 7.97 -1.59
CA VAL A 35 0.29 7.52 -1.89
C VAL A 35 -0.21 8.16 -3.19
N ILE A 36 0.11 9.43 -3.41
CA ILE A 36 -0.29 10.14 -4.63
C ILE A 36 0.27 9.44 -5.86
N GLU A 37 1.54 9.05 -5.83
CA GLU A 37 2.16 8.32 -6.93
C GLU A 37 1.44 6.99 -7.18
N ILE A 38 1.13 6.26 -6.11
CA ILE A 38 0.42 4.98 -6.21
C ILE A 38 -0.95 5.16 -6.84
N THR A 39 -1.71 6.18 -6.41
CA THR A 39 -3.04 6.44 -6.99
C THR A 39 -2.96 6.75 -8.47
N GLN A 40 -1.95 7.50 -8.89
CA GLN A 40 -1.76 7.84 -10.30
C GLN A 40 -1.36 6.62 -11.13
N GLN A 41 -0.47 5.79 -10.61
CA GLN A 41 0.00 4.60 -11.32
C GLN A 41 -1.09 3.53 -11.46
N LEU A 42 -1.92 3.38 -10.44
CA LEU A 42 -2.92 2.31 -10.39
C LEU A 42 -4.33 2.78 -10.75
N GLY A 43 -4.57 4.07 -10.82
CA GLY A 43 -5.90 4.61 -11.11
C GLY A 43 -6.91 4.35 -10.00
N VAL A 44 -6.49 4.37 -8.75
CA VAL A 44 -7.34 4.09 -7.58
C VAL A 44 -7.41 5.30 -6.66
N SER A 45 -8.37 5.30 -5.74
CA SER A 45 -8.50 6.38 -4.76
C SER A 45 -7.48 6.24 -3.62
N ARG A 46 -7.20 7.35 -2.94
CA ARG A 46 -6.35 7.34 -1.74
C ARG A 46 -6.94 6.42 -0.67
N GLN A 47 -8.25 6.46 -0.51
CA GLN A 47 -8.91 5.64 0.52
C GLN A 47 -8.68 4.15 0.26
N ALA A 48 -8.73 3.73 -0.99
CA ALA A 48 -8.44 2.34 -1.35
C ALA A 48 -7.02 1.95 -0.91
N VAL A 49 -6.04 2.80 -1.22
CA VAL A 49 -4.64 2.55 -0.85
C VAL A 49 -4.49 2.48 0.66
N TYR A 50 -5.08 3.40 1.40
CA TYR A 50 -5.00 3.39 2.87
C TYR A 50 -5.64 2.13 3.44
N ASN A 51 -6.77 1.69 2.89
CA ASN A 51 -7.44 0.47 3.35
C ASN A 51 -6.56 -0.76 3.11
N TRP A 52 -5.86 -0.83 1.97
CA TRP A 52 -4.93 -1.92 1.70
C TRP A 52 -3.78 -1.92 2.71
N PHE A 53 -3.18 -0.76 2.94
CA PHE A 53 -2.04 -0.62 3.85
C PHE A 53 -2.41 -0.98 5.28
N ALA A 54 -3.64 -0.67 5.68
CA ALA A 54 -4.13 -0.96 7.03
C ALA A 54 -4.68 -2.39 7.19
N GLY A 55 -4.77 -3.15 6.09
CA GLY A 55 -5.31 -4.50 6.14
C GLY A 55 -6.82 -4.56 6.24
N LYS A 56 -7.52 -3.46 5.98
CA LYS A 56 -9.00 -3.42 6.03
C LYS A 56 -9.63 -4.04 4.80
N SER A 57 -8.94 -3.98 3.66
CA SER A 57 -9.39 -4.60 2.42
C SER A 57 -8.17 -5.00 1.61
N GLU A 58 -8.40 -5.84 0.60
CA GLU A 58 -7.34 -6.27 -0.30
C GLU A 58 -7.62 -5.75 -1.71
N PRO A 59 -6.56 -5.49 -2.49
CA PRO A 59 -6.76 -5.19 -3.91
C PRO A 59 -7.37 -6.40 -4.61
N SER A 60 -8.06 -6.16 -5.73
CA SER A 60 -8.57 -7.24 -6.56
C SER A 60 -7.40 -8.07 -7.12
N LYS A 61 -7.71 -9.29 -7.58
CA LYS A 61 -6.69 -10.16 -8.17
C LYS A 61 -5.97 -9.48 -9.35
N ALA A 62 -6.72 -8.84 -10.21
CA ALA A 62 -6.12 -8.10 -11.34
C ALA A 62 -5.23 -6.96 -10.87
N MET A 63 -5.64 -6.26 -9.82
CA MET A 63 -4.85 -5.18 -9.26
C MET A 63 -3.58 -5.70 -8.59
N ILE A 64 -3.66 -6.84 -7.91
CA ILE A 64 -2.48 -7.48 -7.32
C ILE A 64 -1.44 -7.79 -8.40
N GLU A 65 -1.87 -8.35 -9.52
CA GLU A 65 -0.95 -8.65 -10.63
C GLU A 65 -0.29 -7.38 -11.16
N ARG A 66 -1.06 -6.32 -11.32
CA ARG A 66 -0.53 -5.02 -11.77
C ARG A 66 0.49 -4.45 -10.78
N ILE A 67 0.19 -4.53 -9.49
CA ILE A 67 1.10 -4.06 -8.44
C ILE A 67 2.41 -4.86 -8.48
N ARG A 68 2.32 -6.16 -8.66
CA ARG A 68 3.51 -7.01 -8.77
C ARG A 68 4.38 -6.62 -9.94
N GLU A 69 3.77 -6.33 -11.10
CA GLU A 69 4.51 -5.90 -12.27
C GLU A 69 5.23 -4.57 -12.04
N LEU A 70 4.55 -3.62 -11.41
CA LEU A 70 5.09 -2.27 -11.25
C LEU A 70 6.05 -2.13 -10.08
N TYR A 71 5.85 -2.88 -9.01
CA TYR A 71 6.59 -2.69 -7.75
C TYR A 71 7.38 -3.90 -7.29
N SER A 72 7.29 -5.00 -7.96
CA SER A 72 8.02 -6.25 -7.64
C SER A 72 7.75 -6.77 -6.22
N VAL A 73 6.50 -6.72 -5.82
CA VAL A 73 6.07 -7.20 -4.49
C VAL A 73 5.71 -8.66 -4.51
#